data_d94b1fed3b2f1c3a527acaf520d190ac
#
_entry.id   d94b1fed3b2f1c3a527acaf520d190ac
#
_cell.length_a   1.000
_cell.length_b   1.000
_cell.length_c   1.000
_cell.angle_alpha   90.00
_cell.angle_beta   90.00
_cell.angle_gamma   90.00
#
_symmetry.space_group_name_H-M   'P 1'
#
loop_
_entity.id
_entity.type
_entity.pdbx_description
1 polymer ?
#
loop_
_entity_poly.entity_id
_entity_poly.type
_entity_poly.pdbx_seq_one_letter_code
_entity_poly.pdbx_strand_id
1 'polypeptide(L)'
;MRVDLFDFALPSDRIALRPASPRDSARLLRVGGGGALADHVVRELPALLRAGDVLVFNDTRVIPAQLEGLRGEARIGATLHKREGPRAWRAFIRNAKRLHDGDRIDFGEGVAAVASERAADGSFLLTFAGVEPVELLLERAGRMPLPPYIAGRRAPDARDRDDYQTMFAREEGAVAAPTAALHFTPDLMAALAGAGIGHETLTLHVGAGTFLPVKADDTRDHVMHAEWGRIESAAADRLNAARAAGGRLIAVGTTSLRLLESAADATGRIRPFAGDTAIFITPGYRFRAVDGLVTNFHLPRSTLFMLVSALMGLETMQRAYAHAIETGYRFYSYGDASLLLPGE
;
A
#
# COMPACT_ATOMS: atom_id res chain seq x y z
N MET A 1 -20.31 4.08 10.51
CA MET A 1 -20.94 4.34 9.19
C MET A 1 -21.18 3.02 8.49
N ARG A 2 -22.26 2.92 7.72
CA ARG A 2 -22.53 1.73 6.90
C ARG A 2 -21.49 1.61 5.79
N VAL A 3 -20.95 0.39 5.61
CA VAL A 3 -19.91 0.10 4.61
C VAL A 3 -20.45 0.14 3.17
N ASP A 4 -21.75 -0.11 2.98
CA ASP A 4 -22.40 -0.04 1.67
C ASP A 4 -22.47 1.39 1.06
N LEU A 5 -22.31 2.44 1.87
CA LEU A 5 -22.14 3.81 1.37
C LEU A 5 -20.89 3.99 0.48
N PHE A 6 -19.92 3.08 0.63
CA PHE A 6 -18.67 3.07 -0.11
C PHE A 6 -18.68 2.05 -1.25
N ASP A 7 -19.86 1.58 -1.64
CA ASP A 7 -20.02 0.65 -2.76
C ASP A 7 -20.23 1.38 -4.08
N PHE A 8 -19.74 0.81 -5.15
CA PHE A 8 -19.97 1.25 -6.52
C PHE A 8 -19.74 0.10 -7.51
N ALA A 9 -20.38 0.18 -8.68
CA ALA A 9 -20.22 -0.82 -9.73
C ALA A 9 -18.88 -0.60 -10.45
N LEU A 10 -17.94 -1.53 -10.30
CA LEU A 10 -16.67 -1.53 -11.01
C LEU A 10 -16.65 -2.62 -12.09
N PRO A 11 -16.66 -2.27 -13.38
CA PRO A 11 -16.51 -3.24 -14.46
C PRO A 11 -15.16 -3.96 -14.36
N SER A 12 -15.19 -5.26 -14.54
CA SER A 12 -14.01 -6.09 -14.32
C SER A 12 -12.87 -5.85 -15.32
N ASP A 13 -13.19 -5.34 -16.51
CA ASP A 13 -12.24 -4.94 -17.55
C ASP A 13 -11.47 -3.66 -17.20
N ARG A 14 -11.95 -2.87 -16.22
CA ARG A 14 -11.25 -1.69 -15.71
C ARG A 14 -10.10 -2.03 -14.77
N ILE A 15 -10.00 -3.26 -14.28
CA ILE A 15 -8.92 -3.67 -13.36
C ILE A 15 -7.66 -3.98 -14.17
N ALA A 16 -6.60 -3.20 -13.98
CA ALA A 16 -5.33 -3.37 -14.67
C ALA A 16 -4.56 -4.60 -14.17
N LEU A 17 -4.02 -5.39 -15.09
CA LEU A 17 -3.20 -6.57 -14.77
C LEU A 17 -1.70 -6.32 -15.00
N ARG A 18 -1.34 -5.17 -15.59
CA ARG A 18 0.03 -4.68 -15.81
C ARG A 18 0.10 -3.17 -15.66
N PRO A 19 1.24 -2.63 -15.22
CA PRO A 19 1.44 -1.18 -15.17
C PRO A 19 1.44 -0.56 -16.57
N ALA A 20 1.29 0.75 -16.64
CA ALA A 20 1.57 1.51 -17.86
C ALA A 20 3.05 1.40 -18.23
N SER A 21 3.35 1.53 -19.53
CA SER A 21 4.72 1.56 -20.04
C SER A 21 4.86 2.69 -21.07
N PRO A 22 5.71 3.70 -20.78
CA PRO A 22 6.42 3.94 -19.51
C PRO A 22 5.45 4.17 -18.34
N ARG A 23 5.91 3.99 -17.10
CA ARG A 23 5.04 4.03 -15.90
C ARG A 23 4.36 5.38 -15.69
N ASP A 24 5.04 6.48 -15.98
CA ASP A 24 4.55 7.86 -15.88
C ASP A 24 3.58 8.27 -17.02
N SER A 25 3.35 7.35 -17.99
CA SER A 25 2.28 7.51 -19.00
C SER A 25 0.88 7.13 -18.50
N ALA A 26 0.76 6.62 -17.28
CA ALA A 26 -0.52 6.36 -16.65
C ALA A 26 -1.35 7.65 -16.57
N ARG A 27 -2.67 7.53 -16.68
CA ARG A 27 -3.58 8.68 -16.53
C ARG A 27 -3.60 9.15 -15.07
N LEU A 28 -3.90 10.42 -14.89
CA LEU A 28 -4.00 11.08 -13.59
C LEU A 28 -5.28 11.92 -13.55
N LEU A 29 -6.18 11.60 -12.61
CA LEU A 29 -7.35 12.45 -12.35
C LEU A 29 -7.01 13.41 -11.21
N ARG A 30 -6.95 14.72 -11.51
CA ARG A 30 -6.87 15.75 -10.47
C ARG A 30 -8.26 16.00 -9.91
N VAL A 31 -8.37 15.96 -8.57
CA VAL A 31 -9.61 16.25 -7.83
C VAL A 31 -9.33 17.41 -6.88
N GLY A 32 -9.94 18.55 -7.12
CA GLY A 32 -9.83 19.72 -6.26
C GLY A 32 -10.87 19.72 -5.13
N GLY A 33 -10.65 20.54 -4.10
CA GLY A 33 -11.50 20.65 -2.90
C GLY A 33 -12.95 21.08 -3.20
N GLY A 34 -13.19 21.85 -4.24
CA GLY A 34 -14.53 22.17 -4.72
C GLY A 34 -15.20 21.05 -5.54
N GLY A 35 -14.56 19.89 -5.67
CA GLY A 35 -15.03 18.77 -6.49
C GLY A 35 -14.80 18.96 -7.99
N ALA A 36 -13.93 19.88 -8.38
CA ALA A 36 -13.49 20.05 -9.76
C ALA A 36 -12.65 18.83 -10.19
N LEU A 37 -12.94 18.31 -11.38
CA LEU A 37 -12.24 17.17 -11.98
C LEU A 37 -11.48 17.62 -13.21
N ALA A 38 -10.24 17.17 -13.39
CA ALA A 38 -9.45 17.43 -14.58
C ALA A 38 -8.60 16.20 -14.93
N ASP A 39 -8.68 15.80 -16.20
CA ASP A 39 -7.94 14.65 -16.74
C ASP A 39 -6.54 15.08 -17.17
N HIS A 40 -5.54 14.33 -16.70
CA HIS A 40 -4.12 14.53 -16.92
C HIS A 40 -3.40 13.21 -17.15
N VAL A 41 -2.08 13.28 -17.25
CA VAL A 41 -1.16 12.15 -17.26
C VAL A 41 -0.15 12.34 -16.11
N VAL A 42 0.32 11.26 -15.51
CA VAL A 42 1.20 11.33 -14.31
C VAL A 42 2.45 12.20 -14.54
N ARG A 43 3.03 12.16 -15.75
CA ARG A 43 4.19 13.00 -16.11
C ARG A 43 3.93 14.52 -16.05
N GLU A 44 2.67 14.94 -15.95
CA GLU A 44 2.29 16.35 -15.79
C GLU A 44 2.30 16.84 -14.34
N LEU A 45 2.56 15.94 -13.36
CA LEU A 45 2.62 16.30 -11.93
C LEU A 45 3.47 17.54 -11.63
N PRO A 46 4.65 17.78 -12.29
CA PRO A 46 5.43 18.99 -12.03
C PRO A 46 4.68 20.31 -12.30
N ALA A 47 3.71 20.30 -13.24
CA ALA A 47 2.87 21.46 -13.55
C ALA A 47 1.63 21.57 -12.65
N LEU A 48 1.26 20.51 -11.94
CA LEU A 48 0.09 20.44 -11.06
C LEU A 48 0.40 20.70 -9.59
N LEU A 49 1.67 20.65 -9.22
CA LEU A 49 2.19 20.91 -7.88
C LEU A 49 2.88 22.27 -7.83
N ARG A 50 3.23 22.73 -6.63
CA ARG A 50 3.84 24.05 -6.41
C ARG A 50 5.29 23.90 -5.98
N ALA A 51 6.15 24.83 -6.36
CA ALA A 51 7.48 24.90 -5.80
C ALA A 51 7.42 24.97 -4.25
N GLY A 52 8.24 24.19 -3.59
CA GLY A 52 8.22 24.01 -2.13
C GLY A 52 7.34 22.86 -1.63
N ASP A 53 6.48 22.26 -2.46
CA ASP A 53 5.77 21.02 -2.10
C ASP A 53 6.77 19.88 -1.90
N VAL A 54 6.43 18.94 -1.01
CA VAL A 54 7.22 17.74 -0.74
C VAL A 54 6.37 16.49 -0.93
N LEU A 55 6.79 15.64 -1.88
CA LEU A 55 6.21 14.32 -2.08
C LEU A 55 6.80 13.32 -1.08
N VAL A 56 5.95 12.60 -0.34
CA VAL A 56 6.41 11.66 0.69
C VAL A 56 6.13 10.23 0.24
N PHE A 57 7.21 9.46 -0.01
CA PHE A 57 7.17 8.11 -0.52
C PHE A 57 7.38 7.07 0.59
N ASN A 58 6.83 5.88 0.36
CA ASN A 58 7.15 4.69 1.14
C ASN A 58 8.28 3.92 0.44
N ASP A 59 9.42 3.76 1.11
CA ASP A 59 10.61 3.09 0.57
C ASP A 59 10.70 1.60 0.89
N THR A 60 9.60 1.02 1.35
CA THR A 60 9.56 -0.41 1.63
C THR A 60 9.77 -1.24 0.37
N ARG A 61 10.52 -2.35 0.51
CA ARG A 61 10.79 -3.34 -0.52
C ARG A 61 9.94 -4.58 -0.31
N VAL A 62 9.27 -5.04 -1.38
CA VAL A 62 8.50 -6.28 -1.35
C VAL A 62 9.45 -7.48 -1.35
N ILE A 63 9.25 -8.38 -0.38
CA ILE A 63 9.97 -9.64 -0.28
C ILE A 63 9.20 -10.77 -0.98
N PRO A 64 9.84 -11.88 -1.40
CA PRO A 64 9.17 -13.04 -1.97
C PRO A 64 8.35 -13.80 -0.92
N ALA A 65 7.31 -13.17 -0.40
CA ALA A 65 6.56 -13.58 0.79
C ALA A 65 5.55 -14.72 0.54
N GLN A 66 5.39 -15.19 -0.69
CA GLN A 66 4.47 -16.28 -1.02
C GLN A 66 5.23 -17.59 -1.15
N LEU A 67 4.88 -18.56 -0.32
CA LEU A 67 5.52 -19.88 -0.23
C LEU A 67 4.50 -20.98 -0.57
N GLU A 68 4.94 -21.97 -1.30
CA GLU A 68 4.19 -23.20 -1.58
C GLU A 68 4.98 -24.37 -1.01
N GLY A 69 4.32 -25.24 -0.23
CA GLY A 69 4.99 -26.34 0.44
C GLY A 69 4.10 -27.53 0.72
N LEU A 70 4.64 -28.50 1.43
CA LEU A 70 3.98 -29.73 1.82
C LEU A 70 4.02 -29.93 3.34
N ARG A 71 2.89 -30.33 3.91
CA ARG A 71 2.83 -30.97 5.24
C ARG A 71 2.46 -32.43 5.01
N GLY A 72 3.44 -33.31 5.08
CA GLY A 72 3.28 -34.69 4.53
C GLY A 72 2.91 -34.61 3.06
N GLU A 73 1.77 -35.20 2.67
CA GLU A 73 1.25 -35.13 1.30
C GLU A 73 0.33 -33.91 1.04
N ALA A 74 -0.03 -33.17 2.08
CA ALA A 74 -0.95 -32.06 1.95
C ALA A 74 -0.25 -30.79 1.43
N ARG A 75 -0.75 -30.24 0.32
CA ARG A 75 -0.28 -28.97 -0.23
C ARG A 75 -0.74 -27.81 0.66
N ILE A 76 0.23 -26.98 1.08
CA ILE A 76 0.04 -25.79 1.91
C ILE A 76 0.59 -24.58 1.15
N GLY A 77 -0.21 -23.54 1.03
CA GLY A 77 0.27 -22.23 0.56
C GLY A 77 0.34 -21.26 1.75
N ALA A 78 1.46 -20.57 1.92
CA ALA A 78 1.63 -19.56 2.96
C ALA A 78 1.94 -18.19 2.32
N THR A 79 1.24 -17.16 2.78
CA THR A 79 1.57 -15.77 2.44
C THR A 79 1.99 -15.08 3.74
N LEU A 80 3.25 -14.73 3.84
CA LEU A 80 3.75 -14.00 5.01
C LEU A 80 3.00 -12.67 5.12
N HIS A 81 2.80 -12.22 6.35
CA HIS A 81 1.96 -11.05 6.62
C HIS A 81 2.71 -10.02 7.47
N LYS A 82 3.28 -10.44 8.60
CA LYS A 82 3.96 -9.56 9.55
C LYS A 82 5.13 -10.29 10.20
N ARG A 83 6.26 -9.60 10.29
CA ARG A 83 7.41 -10.10 11.04
C ARG A 83 7.16 -9.95 12.55
N GLU A 84 7.31 -11.02 13.31
CA GLU A 84 7.17 -11.04 14.77
C GLU A 84 8.54 -11.27 15.47
N GLY A 85 9.54 -11.70 14.71
CA GLY A 85 10.89 -11.93 15.23
C GLY A 85 11.90 -12.24 14.14
N PRO A 86 13.15 -12.48 14.49
CA PRO A 86 14.20 -12.74 13.49
C PRO A 86 13.90 -13.93 12.57
N ARG A 87 13.14 -14.91 13.08
CA ARG A 87 12.76 -16.14 12.36
C ARG A 87 11.26 -16.41 12.38
N ALA A 88 10.48 -15.55 13.00
CA ALA A 88 9.06 -15.75 13.24
C ALA A 88 8.23 -14.74 12.40
N TRP A 89 7.28 -15.26 11.62
CA TRP A 89 6.40 -14.49 10.78
C TRP A 89 4.96 -14.94 10.91
N ARG A 90 4.03 -14.01 11.04
CA ARG A 90 2.61 -14.29 10.82
C ARG A 90 2.36 -14.54 9.34
N ALA A 91 1.55 -15.55 9.04
CA ALA A 91 1.21 -15.94 7.67
C ALA A 91 -0.26 -16.33 7.54
N PHE A 92 -0.88 -15.91 6.46
CA PHE A 92 -2.17 -16.47 6.02
C PHE A 92 -1.91 -17.77 5.27
N ILE A 93 -2.61 -18.83 5.69
CA ILE A 93 -2.38 -20.18 5.18
C ILE A 93 -3.56 -20.62 4.31
N ARG A 94 -3.27 -20.96 3.06
CA ARG A 94 -4.21 -21.68 2.18
C ARG A 94 -4.26 -23.15 2.60
N ASN A 95 -5.44 -23.72 2.66
CA ASN A 95 -5.70 -25.07 3.18
C ASN A 95 -5.42 -25.21 4.70
N ALA A 96 -5.55 -24.15 5.45
CA ALA A 96 -5.29 -24.06 6.89
C ALA A 96 -6.02 -25.13 7.74
N LYS A 97 -7.15 -25.70 7.25
CA LYS A 97 -7.87 -26.79 7.92
C LYS A 97 -7.04 -28.08 8.08
N ARG A 98 -5.96 -28.19 7.32
CA ARG A 98 -5.03 -29.35 7.31
C ARG A 98 -3.78 -29.09 8.18
N LEU A 99 -3.73 -27.98 8.92
CA LEU A 99 -2.58 -27.54 9.69
C LEU A 99 -2.94 -27.45 11.17
N HIS A 100 -2.09 -28.00 12.04
CA HIS A 100 -2.19 -27.97 13.48
C HIS A 100 -0.93 -27.34 14.08
N ASP A 101 -1.03 -26.90 15.32
CA ASP A 101 0.12 -26.40 16.07
C ASP A 101 1.22 -27.46 16.17
N GLY A 102 2.44 -27.05 15.86
CA GLY A 102 3.61 -27.93 15.83
C GLY A 102 3.85 -28.62 14.48
N ASP A 103 2.96 -28.49 13.52
CA ASP A 103 3.16 -29.07 12.19
C ASP A 103 4.34 -28.40 11.46
N ARG A 104 5.20 -29.25 10.90
CA ARG A 104 6.29 -28.82 10.03
C ARG A 104 5.80 -28.76 8.58
N ILE A 105 6.08 -27.65 7.92
CA ILE A 105 5.85 -27.44 6.50
C ILE A 105 7.21 -27.38 5.81
N ASP A 106 7.36 -28.19 4.76
CA ASP A 106 8.53 -28.17 3.87
C ASP A 106 8.18 -27.36 2.62
N PHE A 107 8.90 -26.28 2.39
CA PHE A 107 8.72 -25.37 1.24
C PHE A 107 9.66 -25.69 0.06
N GLY A 108 10.45 -26.76 0.19
CA GLY A 108 11.49 -27.10 -0.78
C GLY A 108 12.76 -26.26 -0.62
N GLU A 109 13.77 -26.52 -1.44
CA GLU A 109 15.05 -25.81 -1.46
C GLU A 109 15.73 -25.72 -0.07
N GLY A 110 15.48 -26.70 0.82
CA GLY A 110 15.98 -26.71 2.19
C GLY A 110 15.27 -25.73 3.13
N VAL A 111 14.16 -25.13 2.71
CA VAL A 111 13.38 -24.18 3.49
C VAL A 111 12.22 -24.86 4.17
N ALA A 112 12.14 -24.76 5.50
CA ALA A 112 11.03 -25.30 6.27
C ALA A 112 10.67 -24.39 7.44
N ALA A 113 9.42 -24.47 7.88
CA ALA A 113 8.95 -23.77 9.08
C ALA A 113 8.01 -24.65 9.90
N VAL A 114 7.90 -24.32 11.19
CA VAL A 114 6.91 -24.90 12.10
C VAL A 114 5.77 -23.90 12.26
N ALA A 115 4.55 -24.38 12.10
CA ALA A 115 3.35 -23.58 12.30
C ALA A 115 2.88 -23.70 13.76
N SER A 116 2.51 -22.57 14.35
CA SER A 116 1.98 -22.50 15.71
C SER A 116 1.03 -21.30 15.86
N GLU A 117 0.41 -21.18 17.02
CA GLU A 117 -0.32 -19.99 17.46
C GLU A 117 -1.30 -19.43 16.42
N ARG A 118 -2.36 -20.16 16.10
CA ARG A 118 -3.40 -19.63 15.24
C ARG A 118 -4.09 -18.43 15.89
N ALA A 119 -3.99 -17.28 15.24
CA ALA A 119 -4.58 -16.03 15.71
C ALA A 119 -6.09 -15.93 15.36
N ALA A 120 -6.79 -14.96 15.97
CA ALA A 120 -8.21 -14.71 15.75
C ALA A 120 -8.52 -14.29 14.30
N ASP A 121 -7.59 -13.63 13.61
CA ASP A 121 -7.67 -13.27 12.18
C ASP A 121 -7.45 -14.47 11.23
N GLY A 122 -7.15 -15.66 11.80
CA GLY A 122 -6.90 -16.90 11.08
C GLY A 122 -5.45 -17.09 10.62
N SER A 123 -4.56 -16.13 10.89
CA SER A 123 -3.11 -16.28 10.61
C SER A 123 -2.45 -17.27 11.56
N PHE A 124 -1.34 -17.87 11.12
CA PHE A 124 -0.46 -18.74 11.93
C PHE A 124 0.88 -18.06 12.12
N LEU A 125 1.54 -18.34 13.24
CA LEU A 125 2.95 -18.03 13.40
C LEU A 125 3.78 -19.13 12.73
N LEU A 126 4.61 -18.75 11.76
CA LEU A 126 5.58 -19.64 11.12
C LEU A 126 6.97 -19.33 11.69
N THR A 127 7.61 -20.31 12.34
CA THR A 127 8.99 -20.21 12.80
C THR A 127 9.89 -20.99 11.84
N PHE A 128 10.70 -20.28 11.07
CA PHE A 128 11.60 -20.87 10.07
C PHE A 128 12.76 -21.65 10.73
N ALA A 129 13.07 -22.83 10.19
CA ALA A 129 14.15 -23.68 10.66
C ALA A 129 15.53 -23.18 10.19
N GLY A 130 16.59 -23.57 10.93
CA GLY A 130 17.99 -23.25 10.59
C GLY A 130 18.50 -21.96 11.21
N VAL A 131 19.66 -21.48 10.76
CA VAL A 131 20.34 -20.27 11.28
C VAL A 131 20.45 -19.15 10.25
N GLU A 132 20.22 -19.43 8.98
CA GLU A 132 20.24 -18.46 7.89
C GLU A 132 19.16 -17.37 8.07
N PRO A 133 19.42 -16.12 7.69
CA PRO A 133 18.39 -15.08 7.61
C PRO A 133 17.18 -15.53 6.81
N VAL A 134 15.97 -15.20 7.28
CA VAL A 134 14.73 -15.62 6.61
C VAL A 134 14.64 -15.04 5.22
N GLU A 135 15.16 -13.84 5.00
CA GLU A 135 15.21 -13.16 3.72
C GLU A 135 15.91 -14.01 2.65
N LEU A 136 17.03 -14.67 2.99
CA LEU A 136 17.73 -15.59 2.08
C LEU A 136 16.94 -16.88 1.82
N LEU A 137 16.19 -17.37 2.82
CA LEU A 137 15.30 -18.52 2.64
C LEU A 137 14.16 -18.17 1.66
N LEU A 138 13.61 -16.96 1.77
CA LEU A 138 12.56 -16.48 0.89
C LEU A 138 13.04 -16.26 -0.55
N GLU A 139 14.27 -15.79 -0.76
CA GLU A 139 14.84 -15.67 -2.11
C GLU A 139 14.94 -17.03 -2.83
N ARG A 140 15.14 -18.14 -2.08
CA ARG A 140 15.22 -19.49 -2.66
C ARG A 140 13.86 -20.11 -2.94
N ALA A 141 12.96 -20.12 -1.97
CA ALA A 141 11.69 -20.84 -2.05
C ALA A 141 10.47 -19.94 -2.25
N GLY A 142 10.62 -18.64 -2.05
CA GLY A 142 9.53 -17.67 -2.12
C GLY A 142 9.24 -17.20 -3.54
N ARG A 143 8.04 -16.67 -3.72
CA ARG A 143 7.58 -15.99 -4.94
C ARG A 143 7.04 -14.61 -4.60
N MET A 144 7.07 -13.70 -5.57
CA MET A 144 6.45 -12.39 -5.41
C MET A 144 4.97 -12.52 -5.09
N PRO A 145 4.49 -11.91 -4.01
CA PRO A 145 3.10 -12.00 -3.57
C PRO A 145 2.23 -11.06 -4.41
N LEU A 146 1.82 -11.52 -5.59
CA LEU A 146 0.89 -10.75 -6.41
C LEU A 146 -0.47 -10.64 -5.74
N PRO A 147 -1.12 -9.48 -5.85
CA PRO A 147 -2.49 -9.31 -5.39
C PRO A 147 -3.42 -10.40 -5.92
N PRO A 148 -4.36 -10.94 -5.12
CA PRO A 148 -5.22 -12.05 -5.51
C PRO A 148 -5.99 -11.81 -6.82
N TYR A 149 -6.37 -10.56 -7.10
CA TYR A 149 -7.10 -10.21 -8.32
C TYR A 149 -6.24 -10.31 -9.60
N ILE A 150 -4.90 -10.20 -9.49
CA ILE A 150 -3.96 -10.45 -10.60
C ILE A 150 -3.71 -11.95 -10.70
N ALA A 151 -3.34 -12.60 -9.59
CA ALA A 151 -3.02 -14.02 -9.54
C ALA A 151 -4.20 -14.91 -9.97
N GLY A 152 -5.44 -14.46 -9.78
CA GLY A 152 -6.65 -15.15 -10.24
C GLY A 152 -6.96 -14.99 -11.74
N ARG A 153 -6.28 -14.06 -12.45
CA ARG A 153 -6.55 -13.77 -13.87
C ARG A 153 -5.40 -14.09 -14.81
N ARG A 154 -4.19 -14.14 -14.30
CA ARG A 154 -2.99 -14.58 -15.04
C ARG A 154 -1.99 -15.26 -14.12
N ALA A 155 -1.19 -16.14 -14.69
CA ALA A 155 -0.06 -16.73 -13.99
C ALA A 155 1.01 -15.65 -13.70
N PRO A 156 1.72 -15.73 -12.56
CA PRO A 156 2.93 -14.93 -12.31
C PRO A 156 4.01 -15.24 -13.36
N ASP A 157 4.77 -14.22 -13.74
CA ASP A 157 5.92 -14.36 -14.63
C ASP A 157 7.14 -13.56 -14.11
N ALA A 158 8.28 -13.65 -14.81
CA ALA A 158 9.52 -13.03 -14.39
C ALA A 158 9.44 -11.48 -14.29
N ARG A 159 8.58 -10.85 -15.09
CA ARG A 159 8.40 -9.38 -15.07
C ARG A 159 7.77 -8.90 -13.77
N ASP A 160 7.02 -9.73 -13.06
CA ASP A 160 6.34 -9.34 -11.83
C ASP A 160 7.32 -8.92 -10.73
N ARG A 161 8.56 -9.42 -10.77
CA ARG A 161 9.61 -9.03 -9.83
C ARG A 161 9.95 -7.53 -9.96
N ASP A 162 10.00 -7.03 -11.20
CA ASP A 162 10.29 -5.61 -11.49
C ASP A 162 9.01 -4.76 -11.51
N ASP A 163 7.92 -5.30 -12.08
CA ASP A 163 6.64 -4.60 -12.20
C ASP A 163 6.05 -4.26 -10.82
N TYR A 164 6.31 -5.11 -9.80
CA TYR A 164 5.76 -4.94 -8.45
C TYR A 164 6.76 -4.36 -7.44
N GLN A 165 7.77 -3.62 -7.92
CA GLN A 165 8.70 -2.84 -7.10
C GLN A 165 8.72 -1.37 -7.54
N THR A 166 8.83 -0.47 -6.56
CA THR A 166 9.01 0.96 -6.82
C THR A 166 10.49 1.29 -7.00
N MET A 167 10.82 2.40 -7.63
CA MET A 167 12.20 2.89 -7.71
C MET A 167 12.77 3.30 -6.34
N PHE A 168 11.93 3.46 -5.33
CA PHE A 168 12.32 3.83 -3.96
C PHE A 168 12.56 2.62 -3.06
N ALA A 169 12.30 1.38 -3.53
CA ALA A 169 12.34 0.16 -2.74
C ALA A 169 13.75 -0.08 -2.15
N ARG A 170 13.89 0.11 -0.82
CA ARG A 170 15.13 -0.02 -0.07
C ARG A 170 15.00 -0.94 1.13
N GLU A 171 14.03 -0.68 2.02
CA GLU A 171 13.84 -1.36 3.30
C GLU A 171 13.00 -2.63 3.12
N GLU A 172 13.61 -3.82 3.24
CA GLU A 172 12.94 -5.10 3.05
C GLU A 172 11.93 -5.41 4.17
N GLY A 173 10.78 -6.00 3.83
CA GLY A 173 9.79 -6.44 4.82
C GLY A 173 8.33 -6.32 4.38
N ALA A 174 8.03 -5.69 3.26
CA ALA A 174 6.66 -5.60 2.75
C ALA A 174 6.22 -6.85 2.01
N VAL A 175 4.94 -7.14 2.09
CA VAL A 175 4.24 -8.19 1.33
C VAL A 175 3.47 -7.60 0.15
N ALA A 176 3.18 -6.32 0.19
CA ALA A 176 2.58 -5.60 -0.93
C ALA A 176 3.36 -4.32 -1.24
N ALA A 177 3.44 -3.96 -2.53
CA ALA A 177 4.09 -2.73 -2.97
C ALA A 177 3.25 -1.49 -2.60
N PRO A 178 3.89 -0.34 -2.30
CA PRO A 178 3.21 0.95 -2.21
C PRO A 178 2.91 1.46 -3.62
N THR A 179 1.82 0.94 -4.22
CA THR A 179 1.57 0.93 -5.67
C THR A 179 1.42 2.32 -6.31
N ALA A 180 1.03 3.35 -5.56
CA ALA A 180 1.01 4.72 -6.07
C ALA A 180 2.41 5.22 -6.50
N ALA A 181 3.47 4.73 -5.86
CA ALA A 181 4.84 5.08 -6.22
C ALA A 181 5.37 4.33 -7.46
N LEU A 182 4.64 3.33 -7.98
CA LEU A 182 4.97 2.63 -9.23
C LEU A 182 4.92 3.55 -10.46
N HIS A 183 4.16 4.64 -10.39
CA HIS A 183 4.04 5.60 -11.49
C HIS A 183 5.29 6.46 -11.69
N PHE A 184 6.15 6.55 -10.69
CA PHE A 184 7.29 7.45 -10.71
C PHE A 184 8.47 6.81 -11.45
N THR A 185 9.11 7.62 -12.31
CA THR A 185 10.28 7.29 -13.10
C THR A 185 11.43 8.24 -12.75
N PRO A 186 12.70 7.89 -13.03
CA PRO A 186 13.81 8.81 -12.83
C PRO A 186 13.62 10.15 -13.55
N ASP A 187 13.07 10.14 -14.78
CA ASP A 187 12.81 11.34 -15.56
C ASP A 187 11.74 12.23 -14.90
N LEU A 188 10.65 11.63 -14.40
CA LEU A 188 9.63 12.36 -13.64
C LEU A 188 10.22 12.98 -12.36
N MET A 189 11.06 12.24 -11.64
CA MET A 189 11.73 12.77 -10.43
C MET A 189 12.66 13.94 -10.75
N ALA A 190 13.39 13.87 -11.86
CA ALA A 190 14.22 14.98 -12.31
C ALA A 190 13.38 16.21 -12.69
N ALA A 191 12.24 16.01 -13.37
CA ALA A 191 11.33 17.10 -13.72
C ALA A 191 10.69 17.75 -12.48
N LEU A 192 10.28 16.95 -11.48
CA LEU A 192 9.78 17.43 -10.20
C LEU A 192 10.83 18.29 -9.46
N ALA A 193 12.06 17.80 -9.37
CA ALA A 193 13.17 18.54 -8.76
C ALA A 193 13.44 19.86 -9.51
N GLY A 194 13.41 19.85 -10.84
CA GLY A 194 13.54 21.04 -11.69
C GLY A 194 12.43 22.07 -11.49
N ALA A 195 11.24 21.62 -11.08
CA ALA A 195 10.10 22.47 -10.72
C ALA A 195 10.12 22.95 -9.24
N GLY A 196 11.18 22.63 -8.49
CA GLY A 196 11.32 23.00 -7.07
C GLY A 196 10.48 22.16 -6.12
N ILE A 197 10.04 20.98 -6.53
CA ILE A 197 9.27 20.04 -5.73
C ILE A 197 10.24 19.05 -5.07
N GLY A 198 10.26 19.03 -3.74
CA GLY A 198 11.10 18.14 -2.95
C GLY A 198 10.49 16.73 -2.80
N HIS A 199 11.30 15.82 -2.29
CA HIS A 199 10.78 14.52 -1.86
C HIS A 199 11.46 14.03 -0.58
N GLU A 200 10.75 13.17 0.16
CA GLU A 200 11.22 12.51 1.37
C GLU A 200 10.70 11.06 1.38
N THR A 201 11.35 10.21 2.17
CA THR A 201 10.93 8.82 2.33
C THR A 201 10.61 8.49 3.79
N LEU A 202 9.70 7.55 3.96
CA LEU A 202 9.39 6.87 5.20
C LEU A 202 9.26 5.37 4.91
N THR A 203 9.29 4.53 5.94
CA THR A 203 9.12 3.09 5.78
C THR A 203 7.82 2.64 6.43
N LEU A 204 6.94 1.96 5.70
CA LEU A 204 5.83 1.21 6.24
C LEU A 204 5.76 -0.13 5.52
N HIS A 205 5.94 -1.23 6.27
CA HIS A 205 5.86 -2.58 5.71
C HIS A 205 4.42 -3.00 5.51
N VAL A 206 3.98 -2.95 4.25
CA VAL A 206 2.60 -3.27 3.88
C VAL A 206 2.37 -4.76 4.00
N GLY A 207 1.42 -5.14 4.86
CA GLY A 207 1.05 -6.53 5.08
C GLY A 207 0.00 -7.05 4.08
N ALA A 208 -0.18 -8.38 4.03
CA ALA A 208 -1.18 -9.02 3.17
C ALA A 208 -2.64 -8.67 3.55
N GLY A 209 -2.86 -8.13 4.74
CA GLY A 209 -4.16 -7.64 5.19
C GLY A 209 -4.79 -6.59 4.28
N THR A 210 -3.96 -5.80 3.57
CA THR A 210 -4.40 -4.81 2.58
C THR A 210 -5.22 -5.43 1.42
N PHE A 211 -5.04 -6.72 1.15
CA PHE A 211 -5.80 -7.43 0.10
C PHE A 211 -7.13 -8.01 0.60
N LEU A 212 -7.39 -7.97 1.90
CA LEU A 212 -8.60 -8.55 2.46
C LEU A 212 -9.77 -7.56 2.33
N PRO A 213 -10.95 -8.04 1.90
CA PRO A 213 -12.14 -7.21 1.85
C PRO A 213 -12.63 -6.88 3.27
N VAL A 214 -13.25 -5.70 3.42
CA VAL A 214 -13.99 -5.36 4.63
C VAL A 214 -15.22 -6.28 4.74
N LYS A 215 -15.30 -7.05 5.82
CA LYS A 215 -16.38 -8.00 6.07
C LYS A 215 -17.50 -7.43 6.94
N ALA A 216 -17.20 -6.37 7.70
CA ALA A 216 -18.15 -5.70 8.57
C ALA A 216 -19.18 -4.90 7.75
N ASP A 217 -20.40 -4.79 8.25
CA ASP A 217 -21.45 -3.95 7.68
C ASP A 217 -21.36 -2.49 8.19
N ASP A 218 -20.75 -2.29 9.35
CA ASP A 218 -20.46 -0.97 9.93
C ASP A 218 -18.95 -0.77 10.12
N THR A 219 -18.45 0.41 9.80
CA THR A 219 -17.02 0.75 9.93
C THR A 219 -16.51 0.61 11.37
N ARG A 220 -17.37 0.76 12.39
CA ARG A 220 -17.00 0.61 13.80
C ARG A 220 -16.60 -0.81 14.19
N ASP A 221 -17.08 -1.80 13.43
CA ASP A 221 -16.83 -3.22 13.69
C ASP A 221 -15.63 -3.75 12.90
N HIS A 222 -15.04 -2.91 12.04
CA HIS A 222 -13.85 -3.28 11.27
C HIS A 222 -12.58 -3.10 12.10
N VAL A 223 -11.77 -4.16 12.16
CA VAL A 223 -10.47 -4.14 12.83
C VAL A 223 -9.36 -4.07 11.77
N MET A 224 -8.60 -2.99 11.81
CA MET A 224 -7.44 -2.83 10.93
C MET A 224 -6.29 -3.74 11.37
N HIS A 225 -5.64 -4.37 10.40
CA HIS A 225 -4.36 -5.05 10.65
C HIS A 225 -3.27 -4.03 10.95
N ALA A 226 -2.49 -4.29 12.00
CA ALA A 226 -1.35 -3.46 12.35
C ALA A 226 -0.20 -3.68 11.37
N GLU A 227 0.43 -2.59 10.94
CA GLU A 227 1.59 -2.57 10.05
C GLU A 227 2.71 -1.79 10.71
N TRP A 228 3.93 -2.32 10.66
CA TRP A 228 5.09 -1.66 11.24
C TRP A 228 5.59 -0.54 10.34
N GLY A 229 5.86 0.63 10.93
CA GLY A 229 6.38 1.77 10.19
C GLY A 229 7.46 2.53 10.95
N ARG A 230 8.22 3.34 10.19
CA ARG A 230 9.30 4.18 10.70
C ARG A 230 9.38 5.50 9.96
N ILE A 231 9.53 6.58 10.73
CA ILE A 231 9.94 7.91 10.25
C ILE A 231 11.17 8.30 11.03
N GLU A 232 12.31 8.43 10.35
CA GLU A 232 13.57 8.84 10.97
C GLU A 232 13.49 10.30 11.46
N SER A 233 14.23 10.64 12.52
CA SER A 233 14.24 12.00 13.07
C SER A 233 14.59 13.06 12.02
N ALA A 234 15.62 12.80 11.23
CA ALA A 234 16.05 13.70 10.17
C ALA A 234 14.98 13.91 9.09
N ALA A 235 14.20 12.87 8.73
CA ALA A 235 13.08 12.98 7.81
C ALA A 235 11.95 13.82 8.42
N ALA A 236 11.57 13.56 9.68
CA ALA A 236 10.57 14.34 10.39
C ALA A 236 10.94 15.83 10.45
N ASP A 237 12.22 16.14 10.74
CA ASP A 237 12.70 17.51 10.80
C ASP A 237 12.64 18.21 9.44
N ARG A 238 13.03 17.55 8.34
CA ARG A 238 12.92 18.11 6.98
C ARG A 238 11.47 18.35 6.57
N LEU A 239 10.55 17.41 6.86
CA LEU A 239 9.12 17.59 6.60
C LEU A 239 8.52 18.77 7.36
N ASN A 240 8.86 18.90 8.64
CA ASN A 240 8.41 20.04 9.46
C ASN A 240 9.01 21.37 8.97
N ALA A 241 10.27 21.39 8.54
CA ALA A 241 10.90 22.58 7.96
C ALA A 241 10.24 23.00 6.65
N ALA A 242 9.93 22.06 5.76
CA ALA A 242 9.21 22.35 4.52
C ALA A 242 7.83 22.99 4.79
N ARG A 243 7.06 22.45 5.75
CA ARG A 243 5.76 23.04 6.15
C ARG A 243 5.93 24.42 6.75
N ALA A 244 6.94 24.63 7.59
CA ALA A 244 7.22 25.94 8.18
C ALA A 244 7.61 26.99 7.12
N ALA A 245 8.17 26.56 5.99
CA ALA A 245 8.46 27.40 4.82
C ALA A 245 7.23 27.61 3.90
N GLY A 246 6.05 27.07 4.24
CA GLY A 246 4.81 27.21 3.46
C GLY A 246 4.60 26.10 2.40
N GLY A 247 5.46 25.11 2.34
CA GLY A 247 5.31 23.93 1.46
C GLY A 247 4.23 22.98 1.95
N ARG A 248 3.59 22.28 1.02
CA ARG A 248 2.59 21.25 1.31
C ARG A 248 3.24 19.86 1.39
N LEU A 249 2.74 18.99 2.26
CA LEU A 249 3.11 17.57 2.29
C LEU A 249 2.09 16.77 1.49
N ILE A 250 2.52 16.25 0.36
CA ILE A 250 1.71 15.42 -0.54
C ILE A 250 2.14 13.96 -0.37
N ALA A 251 1.30 13.17 0.27
CA ALA A 251 1.58 11.75 0.42
C ALA A 251 1.50 11.03 -0.93
N VAL A 252 2.44 10.13 -1.21
CA VAL A 252 2.37 9.22 -2.36
C VAL A 252 2.00 7.83 -1.84
N GLY A 253 0.73 7.49 -2.03
CA GLY A 253 0.09 6.29 -1.50
C GLY A 253 -0.55 6.48 -0.13
N THR A 254 -1.61 5.71 0.09
CA THR A 254 -2.35 5.67 1.36
C THR A 254 -1.49 5.17 2.53
N THR A 255 -0.43 4.40 2.26
CA THR A 255 0.54 3.94 3.24
C THR A 255 1.35 5.10 3.81
N SER A 256 1.89 5.96 2.95
CA SER A 256 2.61 7.18 3.38
C SER A 256 1.68 8.12 4.16
N LEU A 257 0.44 8.32 3.68
CA LEU A 257 -0.56 9.13 4.37
C LEU A 257 -0.84 8.58 5.77
N ARG A 258 -1.11 7.29 5.89
CA ARG A 258 -1.44 6.67 7.19
C ARG A 258 -0.31 6.79 8.20
N LEU A 259 0.94 6.61 7.77
CA LEU A 259 2.08 6.74 8.66
C LEU A 259 2.34 8.19 9.09
N LEU A 260 2.23 9.14 8.17
CA LEU A 260 2.33 10.57 8.49
C LEU A 260 1.27 10.99 9.52
N GLU A 261 0.01 10.58 9.32
CA GLU A 261 -1.08 10.87 10.27
C GLU A 261 -0.88 10.19 11.62
N SER A 262 -0.29 8.97 11.66
CA SER A 262 0.04 8.27 12.90
C SER A 262 1.18 8.95 13.68
N ALA A 263 2.10 9.59 12.97
CA ALA A 263 3.25 10.28 13.55
C ALA A 263 2.99 11.75 13.91
N ALA A 264 1.86 12.31 13.46
CA ALA A 264 1.52 13.72 13.71
C ALA A 264 0.97 13.90 15.12
N ASP A 265 1.52 14.89 15.85
CA ASP A 265 0.94 15.32 17.12
C ASP A 265 -0.31 16.20 16.93
N ALA A 266 -0.90 16.65 18.04
CA ALA A 266 -2.13 17.45 18.01
C ALA A 266 -1.98 18.79 17.26
N THR A 267 -0.75 19.29 17.11
CA THR A 267 -0.43 20.54 16.38
C THR A 267 -0.14 20.29 14.89
N GLY A 268 -0.11 19.02 14.47
CA GLY A 268 0.24 18.61 13.12
C GLY A 268 1.75 18.48 12.87
N ARG A 269 2.58 18.61 13.90
CA ARG A 269 4.02 18.40 13.80
C ARG A 269 4.31 16.90 13.66
N ILE A 270 5.08 16.53 12.66
CA ILE A 270 5.55 15.16 12.45
C ILE A 270 6.60 14.83 13.50
N ARG A 271 6.41 13.74 14.23
CA ARG A 271 7.38 13.21 15.20
C ARG A 271 8.13 12.03 14.61
N PRO A 272 9.38 11.78 15.02
CA PRO A 272 10.02 10.48 14.74
C PRO A 272 9.09 9.36 15.20
N PHE A 273 9.00 8.31 14.41
CA PHE A 273 8.10 7.18 14.65
C PHE A 273 8.83 5.85 14.39
N ALA A 274 8.64 4.88 15.26
CA ALA A 274 9.06 3.50 15.03
C ALA A 274 8.11 2.58 15.82
N GLY A 275 7.27 1.84 15.11
CA GLY A 275 6.27 0.98 15.73
C GLY A 275 5.12 0.60 14.81
N ASP A 276 4.11 -0.02 15.40
CA ASP A 276 2.91 -0.45 14.69
C ASP A 276 1.90 0.69 14.55
N THR A 277 1.27 0.78 13.38
CA THR A 277 0.08 1.60 13.15
C THR A 277 -1.07 0.74 12.66
N ALA A 278 -2.23 0.92 13.27
CA ALA A 278 -3.51 0.34 12.84
C ALA A 278 -4.54 1.45 12.58
N ILE A 279 -4.08 2.64 12.20
CA ILE A 279 -4.97 3.78 11.96
C ILE A 279 -5.99 3.45 10.88
N PHE A 280 -7.26 3.65 11.20
CA PHE A 280 -8.39 3.50 10.29
C PHE A 280 -9.02 4.87 10.04
N ILE A 281 -8.87 5.36 8.83
CA ILE A 281 -9.34 6.69 8.43
C ILE A 281 -10.64 6.56 7.67
N THR A 282 -11.70 7.17 8.19
CA THR A 282 -13.05 7.20 7.61
C THR A 282 -13.58 8.64 7.60
N PRO A 283 -14.64 8.97 6.85
CA PRO A 283 -15.24 10.31 6.87
C PRO A 283 -15.52 10.81 8.30
N GLY A 284 -15.10 12.06 8.54
CA GLY A 284 -15.09 12.67 9.89
C GLY A 284 -13.69 12.68 10.54
N TYR A 285 -12.71 11.97 9.99
CA TYR A 285 -11.33 12.07 10.43
C TYR A 285 -10.76 13.47 10.13
N ARG A 286 -10.04 14.04 11.10
CA ARG A 286 -9.37 15.32 10.93
C ARG A 286 -7.90 15.10 10.58
N PHE A 287 -7.54 15.33 9.32
CA PHE A 287 -6.16 15.29 8.85
C PHE A 287 -5.32 16.39 9.51
N ARG A 288 -4.07 16.05 9.84
CA ARG A 288 -3.13 16.94 10.55
C ARG A 288 -1.80 17.07 9.83
N ALA A 289 -1.40 16.02 9.12
CA ALA A 289 -0.06 15.89 8.53
C ALA A 289 -0.04 16.14 7.04
N VAL A 290 -1.09 15.77 6.30
CA VAL A 290 -1.07 15.78 4.85
C VAL A 290 -1.97 16.86 4.26
N ASP A 291 -1.48 17.49 3.20
CA ASP A 291 -2.19 18.54 2.46
C ASP A 291 -2.74 18.03 1.12
N GLY A 292 -2.28 16.84 0.68
CA GLY A 292 -2.74 16.19 -0.54
C GLY A 292 -2.27 14.74 -0.63
N LEU A 293 -2.79 14.03 -1.62
CA LEU A 293 -2.51 12.61 -1.82
C LEU A 293 -2.44 12.27 -3.31
N VAL A 294 -1.37 11.61 -3.73
CA VAL A 294 -1.31 10.85 -4.99
C VAL A 294 -1.61 9.39 -4.68
N THR A 295 -2.64 8.81 -5.31
CA THR A 295 -3.00 7.41 -5.05
C THR A 295 -3.63 6.75 -6.27
N ASN A 296 -3.69 5.40 -6.27
CA ASN A 296 -4.44 4.64 -7.28
C ASN A 296 -5.96 4.75 -7.04
N PHE A 297 -6.76 4.30 -8.01
CA PHE A 297 -8.18 4.05 -7.80
C PHE A 297 -8.39 2.76 -7.03
N HIS A 298 -9.19 2.81 -5.98
CA HIS A 298 -9.41 1.73 -5.03
C HIS A 298 -10.67 0.92 -5.33
N LEU A 299 -10.79 -0.27 -4.71
CA LEU A 299 -11.97 -1.13 -4.86
C LEU A 299 -13.18 -0.60 -4.11
N PRO A 300 -14.40 -0.98 -4.55
CA PRO A 300 -15.62 -0.76 -3.78
C PRO A 300 -15.51 -1.39 -2.38
N ARG A 301 -16.17 -0.77 -1.39
CA ARG A 301 -16.23 -1.20 0.00
C ARG A 301 -14.86 -1.38 0.68
N SER A 302 -13.80 -0.80 0.15
CA SER A 302 -12.44 -0.90 0.72
C SER A 302 -12.15 0.20 1.75
N THR A 303 -11.30 -0.12 2.72
CA THR A 303 -10.77 0.88 3.68
C THR A 303 -10.08 2.04 2.98
N LEU A 304 -9.51 1.80 1.80
CA LEU A 304 -8.81 2.82 1.02
C LEU A 304 -9.78 3.78 0.31
N PHE A 305 -10.94 3.30 -0.18
CA PHE A 305 -11.98 4.19 -0.69
C PHE A 305 -12.61 5.03 0.43
N MET A 306 -12.73 4.46 1.64
CA MET A 306 -13.16 5.21 2.83
C MET A 306 -12.16 6.33 3.18
N LEU A 307 -10.85 6.05 3.09
CA LEU A 307 -9.79 7.04 3.36
C LEU A 307 -9.83 8.22 2.37
N VAL A 308 -9.91 7.94 1.06
CA VAL A 308 -9.98 9.03 0.08
C VAL A 308 -11.30 9.80 0.18
N SER A 309 -12.39 9.11 0.59
CA SER A 309 -13.67 9.76 0.89
C SER A 309 -13.60 10.61 2.17
N ALA A 310 -12.77 10.24 3.14
CA ALA A 310 -12.51 11.08 4.31
C ALA A 310 -11.74 12.36 3.93
N LEU A 311 -10.82 12.26 2.98
CA LEU A 311 -9.97 13.38 2.55
C LEU A 311 -10.74 14.40 1.70
N MET A 312 -11.54 13.93 0.73
CA MET A 312 -12.17 14.77 -0.30
C MET A 312 -13.69 14.93 -0.15
N GLY A 313 -14.30 14.17 0.77
CA GLY A 313 -15.76 14.03 0.85
C GLY A 313 -16.29 12.88 0.00
N LEU A 314 -17.27 12.14 0.55
CA LEU A 314 -17.84 10.94 -0.08
C LEU A 314 -18.47 11.25 -1.45
N GLU A 315 -19.31 12.26 -1.55
CA GLU A 315 -20.00 12.63 -2.80
C GLU A 315 -19.00 13.05 -3.91
N THR A 316 -17.95 13.79 -3.54
CA THR A 316 -16.87 14.16 -4.47
C THR A 316 -16.17 12.91 -5.00
N MET A 317 -15.82 11.97 -4.13
CA MET A 317 -15.13 10.75 -4.56
C MET A 317 -16.04 9.81 -5.36
N GLN A 318 -17.33 9.73 -5.05
CA GLN A 318 -18.29 8.98 -5.87
C GLN A 318 -18.38 9.55 -7.27
N ARG A 319 -18.47 10.89 -7.43
CA ARG A 319 -18.46 11.54 -8.76
C ARG A 319 -17.13 11.33 -9.49
N ALA A 320 -15.99 11.44 -8.80
CA ALA A 320 -14.67 11.23 -9.39
C ALA A 320 -14.49 9.79 -9.89
N TYR A 321 -15.00 8.80 -9.15
CA TYR A 321 -14.94 7.40 -9.54
C TYR A 321 -15.90 7.05 -10.67
N ALA A 322 -17.10 7.64 -10.68
CA ALA A 322 -18.03 7.52 -11.81
C ALA A 322 -17.38 8.07 -13.09
N HIS A 323 -16.83 9.30 -13.05
CA HIS A 323 -16.08 9.89 -14.15
C HIS A 323 -14.92 8.98 -14.61
N ALA A 324 -14.12 8.45 -13.69
CA ALA A 324 -13.02 7.58 -14.03
C ALA A 324 -13.47 6.30 -14.75
N ILE A 325 -14.58 5.69 -14.31
CA ILE A 325 -15.16 4.49 -14.93
C ILE A 325 -15.66 4.82 -16.33
N GLU A 326 -16.44 5.89 -16.49
CA GLU A 326 -17.03 6.33 -17.76
C GLU A 326 -15.97 6.69 -18.80
N THR A 327 -14.90 7.37 -18.36
CA THR A 327 -13.83 7.82 -19.27
C THR A 327 -12.71 6.78 -19.45
N GLY A 328 -12.84 5.59 -18.87
CA GLY A 328 -11.95 4.47 -19.15
C GLY A 328 -10.66 4.43 -18.37
N TYR A 329 -10.60 5.05 -17.19
CA TYR A 329 -9.47 4.85 -16.27
C TYR A 329 -9.35 3.40 -15.84
N ARG A 330 -8.11 3.00 -15.55
CA ARG A 330 -7.79 1.68 -15.03
C ARG A 330 -7.68 1.75 -13.51
N PHE A 331 -8.10 0.69 -12.86
CA PHE A 331 -8.24 0.62 -11.41
C PHE A 331 -7.22 -0.33 -10.79
N TYR A 332 -7.01 -0.15 -9.49
CA TYR A 332 -6.25 -0.98 -8.58
C TYR A 332 -4.74 -0.79 -8.71
N SER A 333 -3.92 -1.79 -8.25
CA SER A 333 -2.47 -1.65 -8.01
C SER A 333 -1.67 -1.21 -9.25
N TYR A 334 -2.04 -1.67 -10.44
CA TYR A 334 -1.42 -1.31 -11.72
C TYR A 334 -2.26 -0.32 -12.54
N GLY A 335 -3.33 0.16 -11.95
CA GLY A 335 -4.22 1.12 -12.58
C GLY A 335 -3.62 2.51 -12.71
N ASP A 336 -4.47 3.46 -13.03
CA ASP A 336 -4.12 4.87 -13.16
C ASP A 336 -4.12 5.55 -11.79
N ALA A 337 -3.74 6.82 -11.74
CA ALA A 337 -3.59 7.58 -10.51
C ALA A 337 -4.67 8.66 -10.35
N SER A 338 -4.82 9.14 -9.12
CA SER A 338 -5.50 10.37 -8.79
C SER A 338 -4.61 11.29 -7.94
N LEU A 339 -4.70 12.60 -8.17
CA LEU A 339 -4.11 13.66 -7.33
C LEU A 339 -5.25 14.36 -6.60
N LEU A 340 -5.31 14.18 -5.28
CA LEU A 340 -6.34 14.69 -4.40
C LEU A 340 -5.82 15.90 -3.62
N LEU A 341 -6.43 17.08 -3.81
CA LEU A 341 -6.00 18.35 -3.22
C LEU A 341 -7.19 19.03 -2.53
N PRO A 342 -7.49 18.69 -1.26
CA PRO A 342 -8.69 19.17 -0.56
C PRO A 342 -8.72 20.69 -0.34
N GLY A 343 -7.57 21.36 -0.34
CA GLY A 343 -7.43 22.80 -0.12
C GLY A 343 -7.49 23.66 -1.39
N GLU A 344 -7.81 23.10 -2.57
CA GLU A 344 -7.80 23.80 -3.86
C GLU A 344 -9.17 23.89 -4.51
#